data_c014626be086da1865337d89a462bf64
#
_entry.id   c014626be086da1865337d89a462bf64
#
_cell.length_a   1.000
_cell.length_b   1.000
_cell.length_c   1.000
_cell.angle_alpha   90.00
_cell.angle_beta   90.00
_cell.angle_gamma   90.00
#
_symmetry.space_group_name_H-M   'P 1'
#
loop_
_entity.id
_entity.type
_entity.pdbx_description
1 polymer ?
#
loop_
_entity_poly.entity_id
_entity_poly.type
_entity_poly.pdbx_seq_one_letter_code
_entity_poly.pdbx_strand_id
1 'polypeptide(L)'
;MIWYPYEQMKTMKAPYKIVDADGVYLYTKDQKLIDSVSSWWCMIHGYKNAELTEAIKEQADHFCHVMLGGLTHDPVEKLSKKLEEFLPGDLDYCFFSDSGSVAVEVSLKMALQYNTNQGRKRPLILALEHAYHGDTFKAMEVGDDEDYHFAFEEKTGVVHIPTEIPALEEAFEKYHDKLNCFIVEPLLQGAGGMRMYDISFLQRARELCDQYDVLLIFDEVATGFGRTGNRFVADLVLPDILVLGKALTGGYIGHAVTVANHKVFNAFYSDNDRHALMHGPTFMGNALACAAALKGIEIFERDDYMSKVKRIEEISHREMDGFNAPGIKEVRIMGGCTCVEVYDPKTLDGFQQFAYERGVFSRPFLSYMYSMVPYVIKEEELVKIFDVMKEWFNK
;
A
#
# COMPACT_ATOMS: atom_id res chain seq x y z
N MET A 1 27.05 -10.71 -0.90
CA MET A 1 26.56 -10.06 0.34
C MET A 1 25.26 -9.36 -0.02
N ILE A 2 24.20 -9.46 0.81
CA ILE A 2 22.93 -8.75 0.60
C ILE A 2 23.06 -7.37 1.24
N TRP A 3 22.63 -6.32 0.53
CA TRP A 3 22.42 -5.01 1.11
C TRP A 3 20.97 -4.97 1.63
N TYR A 4 20.80 -4.98 2.94
CA TYR A 4 19.48 -5.03 3.55
C TYR A 4 18.80 -3.64 3.52
N PRO A 5 17.49 -3.59 3.22
CA PRO A 5 16.76 -2.32 3.11
C PRO A 5 16.60 -1.64 4.48
N TYR A 6 16.74 -0.32 4.52
CA TYR A 6 16.57 0.52 5.71
C TYR A 6 17.44 0.12 6.91
N GLU A 7 18.64 -0.44 6.66
CA GLU A 7 19.54 -0.90 7.72
C GLU A 7 20.94 -0.29 7.56
N GLN A 8 21.52 0.11 8.69
CA GLN A 8 22.94 0.45 8.71
C GLN A 8 23.78 -0.84 8.73
N MET A 9 24.34 -1.22 7.59
CA MET A 9 25.02 -2.50 7.37
C MET A 9 26.17 -2.80 8.34
N LYS A 10 26.78 -1.77 8.97
CA LYS A 10 27.88 -1.93 9.92
C LYS A 10 27.41 -2.38 11.31
N THR A 11 26.22 -1.92 11.72
CA THR A 11 25.72 -2.07 13.08
C THR A 11 24.46 -2.93 13.19
N MET A 12 23.86 -3.29 12.06
CA MET A 12 22.67 -4.13 12.03
C MET A 12 22.91 -5.49 12.70
N LYS A 13 21.89 -5.98 13.39
CA LYS A 13 21.91 -7.37 13.88
C LYS A 13 21.73 -8.34 12.72
N ALA A 14 22.28 -9.54 12.83
CA ALA A 14 22.07 -10.58 11.84
C ALA A 14 20.55 -10.86 11.70
N PRO A 15 20.01 -10.85 10.46
CA PRO A 15 18.59 -11.09 10.26
C PRO A 15 18.24 -12.56 10.56
N TYR A 16 17.01 -12.78 11.01
CA TYR A 16 16.51 -14.14 11.23
C TYR A 16 16.40 -14.90 9.91
N LYS A 17 17.03 -16.06 9.84
CA LYS A 17 16.97 -16.91 8.65
C LYS A 17 15.71 -17.74 8.67
N ILE A 18 14.77 -17.42 7.78
CA ILE A 18 13.55 -18.20 7.57
C ILE A 18 13.88 -19.44 6.72
N VAL A 19 13.46 -20.60 7.18
CA VAL A 19 13.65 -21.89 6.50
C VAL A 19 12.35 -22.43 5.92
N ASP A 20 11.20 -22.03 6.47
CA ASP A 20 9.86 -22.37 5.99
C ASP A 20 8.82 -21.35 6.45
N ALA A 21 7.63 -21.36 5.84
CA ALA A 21 6.50 -20.53 6.25
C ALA A 21 5.18 -21.24 5.92
N ASP A 22 4.15 -21.07 6.77
CA ASP A 22 2.82 -21.65 6.56
C ASP A 22 1.75 -20.89 7.33
N GLY A 23 0.62 -20.59 6.68
CA GLY A 23 -0.46 -19.80 7.28
C GLY A 23 0.04 -18.43 7.75
N VAL A 24 0.01 -18.17 9.05
CA VAL A 24 0.52 -16.92 9.65
C VAL A 24 1.92 -17.07 10.23
N TYR A 25 2.56 -18.21 10.02
CA TYR A 25 3.79 -18.56 10.70
C TYR A 25 5.01 -18.52 9.79
N LEU A 26 6.09 -17.97 10.34
CA LEU A 26 7.44 -18.05 9.83
C LEU A 26 8.24 -19.03 10.68
N TYR A 27 9.04 -19.87 10.07
CA TYR A 27 9.88 -20.85 10.78
C TYR A 27 11.36 -20.50 10.59
N THR A 28 12.05 -20.33 11.69
CA THR A 28 13.51 -20.37 11.71
C THR A 28 13.96 -21.80 12.05
N LYS A 29 15.28 -22.04 12.15
CA LYS A 29 15.77 -23.33 12.59
C LYS A 29 15.27 -23.72 14.00
N ASP A 30 15.11 -22.73 14.87
CA ASP A 30 14.90 -22.92 16.30
C ASP A 30 13.54 -22.38 16.82
N GLN A 31 12.82 -21.61 16.01
CA GLN A 31 11.59 -20.92 16.43
C GLN A 31 10.47 -21.00 15.39
N LYS A 32 9.23 -21.03 15.90
CA LYS A 32 8.00 -20.80 15.15
C LYS A 32 7.46 -19.43 15.56
N LEU A 33 7.33 -18.49 14.61
CA LEU A 33 7.00 -17.10 14.83
C LEU A 33 5.67 -16.75 14.16
N ILE A 34 4.76 -16.12 14.87
CA ILE A 34 3.58 -15.48 14.26
C ILE A 34 4.06 -14.20 13.56
N ASP A 35 3.79 -14.04 12.28
CA ASP A 35 4.12 -12.82 11.55
C ASP A 35 3.09 -11.73 11.84
N SER A 36 3.49 -10.73 12.62
CA SER A 36 2.62 -9.61 12.97
C SER A 36 2.54 -8.52 11.89
N VAL A 37 3.32 -8.61 10.82
CA VAL A 37 3.43 -7.54 9.81
C VAL A 37 3.22 -8.00 8.36
N SER A 38 2.78 -9.25 8.15
CA SER A 38 2.44 -9.82 6.83
C SER A 38 3.50 -9.56 5.75
N SER A 39 4.80 -9.70 6.07
CA SER A 39 5.90 -9.40 5.13
C SER A 39 5.72 -8.04 4.45
N TRP A 40 5.67 -6.97 5.23
CA TRP A 40 5.33 -5.61 4.79
C TRP A 40 3.95 -5.51 4.13
N TRP A 41 2.95 -6.10 4.85
CA TRP A 41 1.51 -5.87 4.61
C TRP A 41 0.93 -6.57 3.37
N CYS A 42 1.72 -7.43 2.71
CA CYS A 42 1.30 -8.07 1.45
C CYS A 42 0.65 -9.47 1.63
N MET A 43 1.02 -10.24 2.66
CA MET A 43 0.63 -11.65 2.84
C MET A 43 -0.79 -11.82 3.44
N ILE A 44 -1.81 -11.21 2.82
CA ILE A 44 -3.19 -11.23 3.35
C ILE A 44 -3.80 -12.64 3.39
N HIS A 45 -3.40 -13.52 2.47
CA HIS A 45 -3.87 -14.91 2.37
C HIS A 45 -3.06 -15.89 3.21
N GLY A 46 -2.03 -15.40 3.93
CA GLY A 46 -1.05 -16.23 4.61
C GLY A 46 -0.05 -16.91 3.66
N TYR A 47 0.94 -17.52 4.26
CA TYR A 47 2.01 -18.23 3.56
C TYR A 47 1.52 -19.59 3.04
N LYS A 48 2.07 -20.06 1.94
CA LYS A 48 1.76 -21.37 1.33
C LYS A 48 0.26 -21.61 1.08
N ASN A 49 -0.51 -20.58 0.75
CA ASN A 49 -1.88 -20.81 0.31
C ASN A 49 -1.88 -21.75 -0.90
N ALA A 50 -2.56 -22.90 -0.77
CA ALA A 50 -2.50 -23.98 -1.75
C ALA A 50 -3.03 -23.55 -3.12
N GLU A 51 -4.12 -22.77 -3.16
CA GLU A 51 -4.75 -22.33 -4.40
C GLU A 51 -3.89 -21.30 -5.15
N LEU A 52 -3.29 -20.34 -4.43
CA LEU A 52 -2.34 -19.37 -5.02
C LEU A 52 -1.10 -20.07 -5.55
N THR A 53 -0.56 -21.02 -4.77
CA THR A 53 0.61 -21.81 -5.18
C THR A 53 0.32 -22.61 -6.44
N GLU A 54 -0.85 -23.24 -6.53
CA GLU A 54 -1.23 -24.04 -7.69
C GLU A 54 -1.48 -23.17 -8.92
N ALA A 55 -2.18 -22.04 -8.80
CA ALA A 55 -2.38 -21.11 -9.89
C ALA A 55 -1.08 -20.64 -10.55
N ILE A 56 -0.03 -20.39 -9.73
CA ILE A 56 1.30 -20.03 -10.25
C ILE A 56 1.96 -21.21 -10.97
N LYS A 57 1.88 -22.43 -10.41
CA LYS A 57 2.46 -23.64 -11.02
C LYS A 57 1.79 -23.95 -12.36
N GLU A 58 0.45 -23.96 -12.40
CA GLU A 58 -0.31 -24.17 -13.63
C GLU A 58 0.08 -23.16 -14.71
N GLN A 59 0.21 -21.87 -14.34
CA GLN A 59 0.65 -20.86 -15.31
C GLN A 59 2.12 -21.07 -15.72
N ALA A 60 3.00 -21.48 -14.82
CA ALA A 60 4.40 -21.75 -15.15
C ALA A 60 4.59 -22.91 -16.10
N ASP A 61 3.68 -23.90 -16.08
CA ASP A 61 3.68 -25.04 -17.03
C ASP A 61 3.30 -24.59 -18.46
N HIS A 62 2.63 -23.45 -18.62
CA HIS A 62 2.35 -22.88 -19.93
C HIS A 62 3.46 -21.93 -20.39
N PHE A 63 3.67 -20.84 -19.66
CA PHE A 63 4.76 -19.88 -19.88
C PHE A 63 4.85 -18.91 -18.68
N CYS A 64 6.05 -18.39 -18.43
CA CYS A 64 6.29 -17.49 -17.30
C CYS A 64 6.02 -16.02 -17.62
N HIS A 65 6.34 -15.57 -18.83
CA HIS A 65 6.20 -14.17 -19.24
C HIS A 65 6.24 -14.02 -20.75
N VAL A 66 5.46 -13.08 -21.27
CA VAL A 66 5.61 -12.47 -22.60
C VAL A 66 5.41 -10.96 -22.49
N MET A 67 6.14 -10.18 -23.29
CA MET A 67 5.99 -8.72 -23.29
C MET A 67 4.62 -8.30 -23.84
N LEU A 68 4.02 -7.24 -23.32
CA LEU A 68 2.76 -6.68 -23.85
C LEU A 68 2.96 -5.74 -25.05
N GLY A 69 4.19 -5.57 -25.53
CA GLY A 69 4.48 -4.79 -26.73
C GLY A 69 4.10 -5.54 -28.01
N GLY A 70 2.84 -5.46 -28.42
CA GLY A 70 2.29 -6.14 -29.59
C GLY A 70 1.85 -7.58 -29.33
N LEU A 71 1.91 -8.06 -28.09
CA LEU A 71 1.42 -9.37 -27.64
C LEU A 71 0.45 -9.20 -26.48
N THR A 72 -0.40 -10.18 -26.25
CA THR A 72 -1.26 -10.29 -25.08
C THR A 72 -1.37 -11.73 -24.62
N HIS A 73 -2.02 -11.99 -23.49
CA HIS A 73 -2.24 -13.33 -22.97
C HIS A 73 -3.43 -13.40 -21.99
N ASP A 74 -4.05 -14.57 -21.91
CA ASP A 74 -5.22 -14.82 -21.07
C ASP A 74 -5.11 -14.31 -19.63
N PRO A 75 -4.02 -14.59 -18.85
CA PRO A 75 -3.95 -14.12 -17.48
C PRO A 75 -4.07 -12.61 -17.33
N VAL A 76 -3.44 -11.79 -18.18
CA VAL A 76 -3.52 -10.34 -18.07
C VAL A 76 -4.89 -9.80 -18.49
N GLU A 77 -5.49 -10.37 -19.55
CA GLU A 77 -6.84 -9.98 -19.99
C GLU A 77 -7.90 -10.32 -18.93
N LYS A 78 -7.82 -11.53 -18.36
CA LYS A 78 -8.71 -11.96 -17.27
C LYS A 78 -8.54 -11.10 -16.02
N LEU A 79 -7.31 -10.76 -15.64
CA LEU A 79 -7.06 -9.89 -14.49
C LEU A 79 -7.58 -8.48 -14.74
N SER A 80 -7.35 -7.90 -15.91
CA SER A 80 -7.87 -6.58 -16.26
C SER A 80 -9.39 -6.55 -16.18
N LYS A 81 -10.07 -7.54 -16.79
CA LYS A 81 -11.53 -7.68 -16.71
C LYS A 81 -12.00 -7.90 -15.27
N LYS A 82 -11.30 -8.70 -14.48
CA LYS A 82 -11.66 -8.93 -13.08
C LYS A 82 -11.52 -7.65 -12.25
N LEU A 83 -10.51 -6.83 -12.49
CA LEU A 83 -10.34 -5.54 -11.81
C LEU A 83 -11.45 -4.56 -12.20
N GLU A 84 -11.84 -4.48 -13.48
CA GLU A 84 -12.98 -3.68 -13.94
C GLU A 84 -14.28 -4.05 -13.17
N GLU A 85 -14.52 -5.34 -12.95
CA GLU A 85 -15.70 -5.83 -12.20
C GLU A 85 -15.57 -5.64 -10.67
N PHE A 86 -14.34 -5.63 -10.15
CA PHE A 86 -14.05 -5.63 -8.71
C PHE A 86 -13.87 -4.23 -8.13
N LEU A 87 -13.43 -3.26 -8.94
CA LEU A 87 -13.20 -1.88 -8.50
C LEU A 87 -14.49 -1.04 -8.63
N PRO A 88 -14.61 0.05 -7.86
CA PRO A 88 -15.79 0.90 -7.92
C PRO A 88 -15.77 1.86 -9.14
N GLY A 89 -16.96 2.31 -9.54
CA GLY A 89 -17.14 3.36 -10.52
C GLY A 89 -16.74 2.95 -11.93
N ASP A 90 -15.94 3.78 -12.59
CA ASP A 90 -15.41 3.63 -13.95
C ASP A 90 -13.88 3.50 -13.97
N LEU A 91 -13.30 2.87 -12.94
CA LEU A 91 -11.88 2.52 -12.85
C LEU A 91 -11.59 1.26 -13.68
N ASP A 92 -11.55 1.43 -15.02
CA ASP A 92 -11.59 0.32 -15.98
C ASP A 92 -10.26 0.10 -16.72
N TYR A 93 -9.36 1.09 -16.72
CA TYR A 93 -8.16 1.06 -17.58
C TYR A 93 -6.91 0.74 -16.78
N CYS A 94 -6.47 -0.51 -16.85
CA CYS A 94 -5.35 -1.06 -16.10
C CYS A 94 -4.00 -0.87 -16.81
N PHE A 95 -3.04 -0.28 -16.12
CA PHE A 95 -1.63 -0.26 -16.52
C PHE A 95 -0.79 -1.01 -15.48
N PHE A 96 -0.25 -2.16 -15.86
CA PHE A 96 0.50 -3.02 -14.94
C PHE A 96 1.97 -2.60 -14.81
N SER A 97 2.56 -2.84 -13.63
CA SER A 97 3.96 -2.57 -13.32
C SER A 97 4.52 -3.55 -12.29
N ASP A 98 5.83 -3.48 -12.02
CA ASP A 98 6.56 -4.48 -11.23
C ASP A 98 6.49 -4.21 -9.72
N SER A 99 6.18 -2.98 -9.32
CA SER A 99 6.14 -2.56 -7.92
C SER A 99 5.21 -1.37 -7.70
N GLY A 100 4.80 -1.15 -6.44
CA GLY A 100 3.98 -0.01 -6.05
C GLY A 100 4.64 1.33 -6.38
N SER A 101 5.94 1.50 -6.14
CA SER A 101 6.67 2.73 -6.47
C SER A 101 6.62 3.05 -7.96
N VAL A 102 6.77 2.03 -8.83
CA VAL A 102 6.65 2.22 -10.29
C VAL A 102 5.22 2.55 -10.68
N ALA A 103 4.21 1.92 -10.05
CA ALA A 103 2.81 2.24 -10.31
C ALA A 103 2.47 3.70 -9.91
N VAL A 104 3.03 4.19 -8.81
CA VAL A 104 2.94 5.62 -8.43
C VAL A 104 3.58 6.51 -9.50
N GLU A 105 4.79 6.20 -9.96
CA GLU A 105 5.43 6.94 -11.08
C GLU A 105 4.53 6.99 -12.33
N VAL A 106 3.88 5.88 -12.66
CA VAL A 106 2.94 5.79 -13.77
C VAL A 106 1.74 6.69 -13.55
N SER A 107 1.13 6.70 -12.35
CA SER A 107 -0.02 7.53 -12.03
C SER A 107 0.29 9.03 -12.15
N LEU A 108 1.48 9.45 -11.67
CA LEU A 108 1.94 10.84 -11.77
C LEU A 108 2.25 11.24 -13.21
N LYS A 109 2.83 10.33 -14.01
CA LYS A 109 3.04 10.53 -15.45
C LYS A 109 1.72 10.64 -16.21
N MET A 110 0.74 9.79 -15.88
CA MET A 110 -0.62 9.89 -16.45
C MET A 110 -1.24 11.25 -16.14
N ALA A 111 -1.19 11.70 -14.89
CA ALA A 111 -1.75 12.98 -14.49
C ALA A 111 -1.08 14.18 -15.20
N LEU A 112 0.24 14.17 -15.29
CA LEU A 112 0.99 15.22 -15.99
C LEU A 112 0.65 15.24 -17.48
N GLN A 113 0.67 14.08 -18.13
CA GLN A 113 0.41 13.98 -19.57
C GLN A 113 -1.06 14.21 -19.92
N TYR A 114 -2.01 13.83 -19.04
CA TYR A 114 -3.42 14.18 -19.15
C TYR A 114 -3.61 15.68 -19.40
N ASN A 115 -2.98 16.51 -18.57
CA ASN A 115 -3.04 17.96 -18.73
C ASN A 115 -2.33 18.42 -20.02
N THR A 116 -1.16 17.84 -20.31
CA THR A 116 -0.37 18.19 -21.50
C THR A 116 -1.14 17.87 -22.80
N ASN A 117 -1.79 16.71 -22.89
CA ASN A 117 -2.58 16.30 -24.06
C ASN A 117 -3.79 17.21 -24.28
N GLN A 118 -4.25 17.90 -23.25
CA GLN A 118 -5.32 18.92 -23.34
C GLN A 118 -4.79 20.35 -23.50
N GLY A 119 -3.48 20.53 -23.75
CA GLY A 119 -2.85 21.84 -23.95
C GLY A 119 -2.72 22.67 -22.67
N ARG A 120 -2.83 22.05 -21.49
CA ARG A 120 -2.73 22.74 -20.19
C ARG A 120 -1.32 22.53 -19.60
N LYS A 121 -0.79 23.58 -18.97
CA LYS A 121 0.48 23.51 -18.26
C LYS A 121 0.25 23.61 -16.75
N ARG A 122 0.16 22.46 -16.10
CA ARG A 122 -0.04 22.32 -14.65
C ARG A 122 1.11 21.54 -14.04
N PRO A 123 2.19 22.20 -13.58
CA PRO A 123 3.42 21.53 -13.16
C PRO A 123 3.41 21.05 -11.71
N LEU A 124 2.45 21.49 -10.88
CA LEU A 124 2.44 21.20 -9.45
C LEU A 124 1.66 19.94 -9.12
N ILE A 125 2.15 19.21 -8.15
CA ILE A 125 1.50 18.08 -7.49
C ILE A 125 1.17 18.50 -6.06
N LEU A 126 -0.03 18.24 -5.60
CA LEU A 126 -0.40 18.33 -4.19
C LEU A 126 -0.21 16.95 -3.55
N ALA A 127 0.36 16.91 -2.36
CA ALA A 127 0.57 15.69 -1.57
C ALA A 127 0.41 15.98 -0.07
N LEU A 128 0.37 14.94 0.75
CA LEU A 128 0.24 15.10 2.20
C LEU A 128 1.61 15.14 2.88
N GLU A 129 1.71 15.90 3.97
CA GLU A 129 2.79 15.76 4.94
C GLU A 129 2.82 14.33 5.48
N HIS A 130 4.00 13.81 5.76
CA HIS A 130 4.24 12.44 6.22
C HIS A 130 3.78 11.33 5.23
N ALA A 131 3.55 11.65 3.96
CA ALA A 131 3.21 10.65 2.97
C ALA A 131 4.42 9.79 2.58
N TYR A 132 4.15 8.51 2.28
CA TYR A 132 5.11 7.60 1.68
C TYR A 132 4.50 6.93 0.45
N HIS A 133 5.12 7.12 -0.71
CA HIS A 133 4.65 6.61 -1.99
C HIS A 133 5.63 5.68 -2.69
N GLY A 134 6.72 5.31 -2.01
CA GLY A 134 7.76 4.41 -2.52
C GLY A 134 9.12 5.08 -2.68
N ASP A 135 10.09 4.32 -3.21
CA ASP A 135 11.52 4.66 -3.19
C ASP A 135 12.07 5.06 -4.58
N THR A 136 11.24 5.23 -5.61
CA THR A 136 11.67 5.82 -6.88
C THR A 136 11.72 7.35 -6.77
N PHE A 137 12.51 8.03 -7.61
CA PHE A 137 12.78 9.45 -7.44
C PHE A 137 11.52 10.31 -7.32
N LYS A 138 10.54 10.16 -8.22
CA LYS A 138 9.32 10.98 -8.15
C LYS A 138 8.38 10.53 -7.03
N ALA A 139 8.35 9.23 -6.71
CA ALA A 139 7.63 8.74 -5.54
C ALA A 139 8.19 9.31 -4.22
N MET A 140 9.53 9.44 -4.11
CA MET A 140 10.17 10.11 -2.98
C MET A 140 9.87 11.62 -2.93
N GLU A 141 9.84 12.30 -4.09
CA GLU A 141 9.53 13.74 -4.15
C GLU A 141 8.08 14.05 -3.68
N VAL A 142 7.10 13.18 -4.01
CA VAL A 142 5.72 13.35 -3.55
C VAL A 142 5.51 12.80 -2.13
N GLY A 143 6.46 12.01 -1.63
CA GLY A 143 6.54 11.64 -0.23
C GLY A 143 7.03 12.80 0.63
N ASP A 144 6.83 12.70 1.95
CA ASP A 144 7.32 13.65 2.93
C ASP A 144 7.92 12.90 4.11
N ASP A 145 8.94 12.10 3.80
CA ASP A 145 9.65 11.27 4.76
C ASP A 145 11.11 11.73 4.88
N GLU A 146 11.40 12.51 5.91
CA GLU A 146 12.75 13.01 6.20
C GLU A 146 13.66 11.91 6.76
N ASP A 147 13.12 10.87 7.37
CA ASP A 147 13.90 9.83 8.02
C ASP A 147 14.51 8.84 7.02
N TYR A 148 13.77 8.48 5.96
CA TYR A 148 14.22 7.51 4.95
C TYR A 148 14.85 8.17 3.73
N HIS A 149 14.34 9.34 3.34
CA HIS A 149 14.69 9.98 2.08
C HIS A 149 15.55 11.25 2.24
N PHE A 150 16.16 11.47 3.40
CA PHE A 150 16.95 12.68 3.72
C PHE A 150 18.03 13.05 2.67
N ALA A 151 18.56 12.07 1.94
CA ALA A 151 19.56 12.30 0.89
C ALA A 151 18.95 12.77 -0.46
N PHE A 152 17.61 12.82 -0.57
CA PHE A 152 16.89 13.13 -1.81
C PHE A 152 15.91 14.29 -1.61
N GLU A 153 16.38 15.38 -0.98
CA GLU A 153 15.55 16.49 -0.49
C GLU A 153 14.97 17.40 -1.58
N GLU A 154 15.41 17.30 -2.83
CA GLU A 154 14.86 18.13 -3.91
C GLU A 154 13.42 17.73 -4.25
N LYS A 155 12.46 18.47 -3.71
CA LYS A 155 11.01 18.29 -3.95
C LYS A 155 10.45 19.31 -4.96
N THR A 156 10.98 19.28 -6.18
CA THR A 156 10.59 20.25 -7.22
C THR A 156 9.16 20.03 -7.72
N GLY A 157 8.32 21.05 -7.60
CA GLY A 157 6.94 21.01 -8.12
C GLY A 157 5.97 20.23 -7.26
N VAL A 158 6.27 19.99 -5.98
CA VAL A 158 5.37 19.38 -5.01
C VAL A 158 5.02 20.37 -3.90
N VAL A 159 3.76 20.40 -3.51
CA VAL A 159 3.24 21.14 -2.36
C VAL A 159 2.71 20.14 -1.35
N HIS A 160 3.28 20.11 -0.14
CA HIS A 160 2.82 19.26 0.95
C HIS A 160 1.90 20.04 1.88
N ILE A 161 0.84 19.38 2.35
CA ILE A 161 -0.14 19.94 3.29
C ILE A 161 -0.46 18.93 4.39
N PRO A 162 -0.81 19.36 5.60
CA PRO A 162 -1.33 18.48 6.63
C PRO A 162 -2.72 17.92 6.26
N THR A 163 -3.16 16.87 6.94
CA THR A 163 -4.49 16.25 6.76
C THR A 163 -5.60 17.08 7.40
N GLU A 164 -5.64 18.39 7.10
CA GLU A 164 -6.58 19.37 7.64
C GLU A 164 -7.36 20.05 6.52
N ILE A 165 -8.72 20.11 6.63
CA ILE A 165 -9.57 20.72 5.60
C ILE A 165 -9.19 22.18 5.31
N PRO A 166 -8.91 23.05 6.32
CA PRO A 166 -8.52 24.44 6.02
C PRO A 166 -7.23 24.55 5.19
N ALA A 167 -6.23 23.71 5.46
CA ALA A 167 -4.97 23.69 4.71
C ALA A 167 -5.19 23.21 3.26
N LEU A 168 -6.08 22.22 3.08
CA LEU A 168 -6.49 21.73 1.76
C LEU A 168 -7.17 22.85 0.95
N GLU A 169 -8.12 23.56 1.54
CA GLU A 169 -8.86 24.67 0.88
C GLU A 169 -7.89 25.81 0.52
N GLU A 170 -7.00 26.21 1.41
CA GLU A 170 -5.98 27.23 1.14
C GLU A 170 -5.05 26.82 -0.01
N ALA A 171 -4.62 25.57 -0.06
CA ALA A 171 -3.77 25.06 -1.12
C ALA A 171 -4.48 25.10 -2.49
N PHE A 172 -5.76 24.70 -2.54
CA PHE A 172 -6.54 24.79 -3.77
C PHE A 172 -6.80 26.24 -4.17
N GLU A 173 -7.17 27.12 -3.25
CA GLU A 173 -7.35 28.55 -3.55
C GLU A 173 -6.09 29.16 -4.18
N LYS A 174 -4.92 28.80 -3.67
CA LYS A 174 -3.63 29.36 -4.08
C LYS A 174 -3.05 28.75 -5.35
N TYR A 175 -3.28 27.44 -5.60
CA TYR A 175 -2.51 26.70 -6.60
C TYR A 175 -3.36 25.98 -7.66
N HIS A 176 -4.70 25.99 -7.61
CA HIS A 176 -5.57 25.20 -8.47
C HIS A 176 -5.28 25.32 -9.98
N ASP A 177 -4.86 26.49 -10.45
CA ASP A 177 -4.52 26.74 -11.84
C ASP A 177 -3.22 26.05 -12.31
N LYS A 178 -2.38 25.64 -11.34
CA LYS A 178 -1.09 24.96 -11.55
C LYS A 178 -1.08 23.50 -11.12
N LEU A 179 -2.07 23.06 -10.32
CA LEU A 179 -2.15 21.68 -9.84
C LEU A 179 -2.54 20.73 -10.97
N ASN A 180 -1.73 19.71 -11.19
CA ASN A 180 -2.08 18.63 -12.10
C ASN A 180 -2.85 17.51 -11.38
N CYS A 181 -2.45 17.16 -10.17
CA CYS A 181 -3.11 16.15 -9.35
C CYS A 181 -2.90 16.39 -7.86
N PHE A 182 -3.73 15.73 -7.07
CA PHE A 182 -3.56 15.51 -5.65
C PHE A 182 -3.41 14.01 -5.40
N ILE A 183 -2.28 13.58 -4.80
CA ILE A 183 -2.02 12.18 -4.46
C ILE A 183 -2.07 11.98 -2.96
N VAL A 184 -2.73 10.91 -2.52
CA VAL A 184 -2.88 10.57 -1.09
C VAL A 184 -2.85 9.05 -0.85
N GLU A 185 -2.33 8.65 0.31
CA GLU A 185 -2.64 7.35 0.93
C GLU A 185 -3.99 7.54 1.67
N PRO A 186 -5.11 6.94 1.19
CA PRO A 186 -6.41 7.29 1.73
C PRO A 186 -6.68 6.67 3.11
N LEU A 187 -7.14 7.47 4.07
CA LEU A 187 -7.47 7.20 5.47
C LEU A 187 -6.29 6.79 6.37
N LEU A 188 -5.27 6.14 5.85
CA LEU A 188 -4.15 5.59 6.60
C LEU A 188 -2.84 5.84 5.85
N GLN A 189 -2.00 6.72 6.39
CA GLN A 189 -0.62 6.89 5.95
C GLN A 189 0.24 5.81 6.61
N GLY A 190 0.67 4.81 5.82
CA GLY A 190 1.35 3.63 6.33
C GLY A 190 2.75 3.91 6.88
N ALA A 191 3.76 3.94 6.02
CA ALA A 191 5.16 4.14 6.43
C ALA A 191 5.41 5.51 7.06
N GLY A 192 4.57 6.51 6.80
CA GLY A 192 4.60 7.83 7.44
C GLY A 192 4.14 7.84 8.90
N GLY A 193 3.97 6.68 9.53
CA GLY A 193 3.72 6.56 10.97
C GLY A 193 2.36 5.99 11.35
N MET A 194 1.70 5.24 10.48
CA MET A 194 0.36 4.68 10.73
C MET A 194 -0.64 5.77 11.16
N ARG A 195 -0.56 6.95 10.50
CA ARG A 195 -1.42 8.10 10.79
C ARG A 195 -2.78 7.89 10.18
N MET A 196 -3.82 8.12 10.97
CA MET A 196 -5.21 7.92 10.55
C MET A 196 -5.91 9.27 10.51
N TYR A 197 -6.77 9.49 9.51
CA TYR A 197 -7.54 10.72 9.36
C TYR A 197 -8.96 10.43 8.86
N ASP A 198 -9.85 11.39 9.06
CA ASP A 198 -11.28 11.22 8.81
C ASP A 198 -11.62 11.27 7.31
N ILE A 199 -12.65 10.52 6.92
CA ILE A 199 -13.16 10.44 5.54
C ILE A 199 -13.62 11.80 5.00
N SER A 200 -14.05 12.73 5.85
CA SER A 200 -14.49 14.07 5.46
C SER A 200 -13.40 14.85 4.73
N PHE A 201 -12.13 14.60 5.07
CA PHE A 201 -11.00 15.20 4.35
C PHE A 201 -10.97 14.74 2.88
N LEU A 202 -11.14 13.44 2.62
CA LEU A 202 -11.16 12.89 1.25
C LEU A 202 -12.41 13.32 0.48
N GLN A 203 -13.57 13.41 1.14
CA GLN A 203 -14.79 13.93 0.53
C GLN A 203 -14.58 15.38 0.08
N ARG A 204 -13.99 16.21 0.95
CA ARG A 204 -13.67 17.60 0.59
C ARG A 204 -12.61 17.69 -0.51
N ALA A 205 -11.62 16.81 -0.49
CA ALA A 205 -10.63 16.72 -1.56
C ALA A 205 -11.26 16.41 -2.91
N ARG A 206 -12.22 15.46 -2.95
CA ARG A 206 -12.95 15.13 -4.19
C ARG A 206 -13.74 16.32 -4.72
N GLU A 207 -14.48 17.01 -3.86
CA GLU A 207 -15.22 18.22 -4.24
C GLU A 207 -14.33 19.30 -4.87
N LEU A 208 -13.18 19.57 -4.25
CA LEU A 208 -12.23 20.56 -4.76
C LEU A 208 -11.56 20.11 -6.07
N CYS A 209 -11.18 18.83 -6.15
CA CYS A 209 -10.65 18.27 -7.39
C CYS A 209 -11.64 18.38 -8.54
N ASP A 210 -12.92 18.12 -8.30
CA ASP A 210 -13.99 18.28 -9.31
C ASP A 210 -14.19 19.74 -9.68
N GLN A 211 -14.25 20.64 -8.70
CA GLN A 211 -14.46 22.07 -8.91
C GLN A 211 -13.37 22.69 -9.78
N TYR A 212 -12.13 22.29 -9.61
CA TYR A 212 -10.95 22.89 -10.25
C TYR A 212 -10.35 22.03 -11.37
N ASP A 213 -10.98 20.90 -11.70
CA ASP A 213 -10.49 19.92 -12.69
C ASP A 213 -9.04 19.50 -12.42
N VAL A 214 -8.76 19.10 -11.17
CA VAL A 214 -7.52 18.51 -10.68
C VAL A 214 -7.74 17.01 -10.52
N LEU A 215 -6.83 16.17 -10.95
CA LEU A 215 -6.96 14.71 -10.79
C LEU A 215 -6.70 14.30 -9.34
N LEU A 216 -7.57 13.44 -8.81
CA LEU A 216 -7.39 12.79 -7.51
C LEU A 216 -6.79 11.40 -7.71
N ILE A 217 -5.66 11.13 -7.06
CA ILE A 217 -4.96 9.85 -7.10
C ILE A 217 -4.99 9.22 -5.72
N PHE A 218 -5.53 8.01 -5.61
CA PHE A 218 -5.42 7.21 -4.39
C PHE A 218 -4.31 6.18 -4.53
N ASP A 219 -3.33 6.27 -3.65
CA ASP A 219 -2.33 5.23 -3.45
C ASP A 219 -2.86 4.23 -2.42
N GLU A 220 -3.53 3.18 -2.93
CA GLU A 220 -4.01 2.07 -2.11
C GLU A 220 -3.09 0.85 -2.14
N VAL A 221 -1.80 1.05 -2.42
CA VAL A 221 -0.80 -0.02 -2.35
C VAL A 221 -0.74 -0.66 -0.96
N ALA A 222 -0.88 0.15 0.10
CA ALA A 222 -0.89 -0.32 1.48
C ALA A 222 -2.29 -0.44 2.07
N THR A 223 -3.22 0.42 1.66
CA THR A 223 -4.54 0.59 2.27
C THR A 223 -5.63 -0.26 1.64
N GLY A 224 -5.44 -0.70 0.40
CA GLY A 224 -6.40 -1.52 -0.32
C GLY A 224 -6.57 -2.94 0.23
N PHE A 225 -7.51 -3.67 -0.36
CA PHE A 225 -7.84 -5.05 0.01
C PHE A 225 -8.19 -5.22 1.49
N GLY A 226 -8.95 -4.29 2.06
CA GLY A 226 -9.49 -4.44 3.41
C GLY A 226 -8.66 -3.82 4.53
N ARG A 227 -7.44 -3.32 4.27
CA ARG A 227 -6.52 -2.90 5.35
C ARG A 227 -7.09 -1.80 6.25
N THR A 228 -7.90 -0.89 5.72
CA THR A 228 -8.56 0.21 6.46
C THR A 228 -9.94 -0.18 7.04
N GLY A 229 -10.36 -1.43 6.94
CA GLY A 229 -11.73 -1.84 7.26
C GLY A 229 -12.71 -1.69 6.07
N ASN A 230 -12.28 -1.07 4.98
CA ASN A 230 -13.02 -0.99 3.71
C ASN A 230 -12.31 -1.85 2.67
N ARG A 231 -13.05 -2.43 1.72
CA ARG A 231 -12.45 -3.21 0.62
C ARG A 231 -11.40 -2.37 -0.09
N PHE A 232 -11.83 -1.18 -0.54
CA PHE A 232 -11.00 -0.06 -0.99
C PHE A 232 -11.58 1.23 -0.41
N VAL A 233 -10.76 2.21 -0.12
CA VAL A 233 -11.28 3.54 0.25
C VAL A 233 -11.92 4.21 -0.97
N ALA A 234 -11.52 3.81 -2.17
CA ALA A 234 -12.18 4.18 -3.42
C ALA A 234 -13.67 3.80 -3.46
N ASP A 235 -14.15 2.83 -2.68
CA ASP A 235 -15.58 2.51 -2.54
C ASP A 235 -16.37 3.64 -1.84
N LEU A 236 -15.70 4.49 -1.06
CA LEU A 236 -16.30 5.60 -0.31
C LEU A 236 -16.16 6.94 -1.02
N VAL A 237 -15.01 7.19 -1.64
CA VAL A 237 -14.70 8.40 -2.41
C VAL A 237 -13.95 7.97 -3.66
N LEU A 238 -14.53 8.16 -4.84
CA LEU A 238 -13.99 7.69 -6.10
C LEU A 238 -12.83 8.59 -6.58
N PRO A 239 -11.60 8.07 -6.74
CA PRO A 239 -10.50 8.80 -7.35
C PRO A 239 -10.58 8.78 -8.89
N ASP A 240 -9.78 9.61 -9.57
CA ASP A 240 -9.59 9.53 -11.01
C ASP A 240 -8.57 8.44 -11.40
N ILE A 241 -7.61 8.18 -10.51
CA ILE A 241 -6.58 7.15 -10.68
C ILE A 241 -6.40 6.42 -9.34
N LEU A 242 -6.37 5.10 -9.40
CA LEU A 242 -6.15 4.21 -8.27
C LEU A 242 -4.85 3.41 -8.47
N VAL A 243 -4.01 3.34 -7.44
CA VAL A 243 -2.77 2.56 -7.45
C VAL A 243 -2.90 1.39 -6.49
N LEU A 244 -2.66 0.16 -6.98
CA LEU A 244 -2.71 -1.06 -6.18
C LEU A 244 -1.39 -1.84 -6.27
N GLY A 245 -1.05 -2.54 -5.21
CA GLY A 245 0.14 -3.39 -5.12
C GLY A 245 0.07 -4.32 -3.91
N LYS A 246 1.21 -4.72 -3.37
CA LYS A 246 1.30 -5.55 -2.14
C LYS A 246 0.28 -6.71 -2.10
N ALA A 247 -0.87 -6.49 -1.47
CA ALA A 247 -1.94 -7.49 -1.33
C ALA A 247 -2.53 -7.96 -2.67
N LEU A 248 -2.34 -7.21 -3.76
CA LEU A 248 -2.81 -7.57 -5.10
C LEU A 248 -2.42 -9.00 -5.51
N THR A 249 -1.20 -9.42 -5.19
CA THR A 249 -0.72 -10.79 -5.45
C THR A 249 -0.65 -11.66 -4.19
N GLY A 250 -1.20 -11.17 -3.06
CA GLY A 250 -1.07 -11.85 -1.77
C GLY A 250 0.38 -12.05 -1.32
N GLY A 251 1.33 -11.24 -1.82
CA GLY A 251 2.76 -11.32 -1.48
C GLY A 251 3.54 -12.41 -2.24
N TYR A 252 2.94 -13.09 -3.20
CA TYR A 252 3.59 -14.20 -3.92
C TYR A 252 4.60 -13.71 -4.96
N ILE A 253 4.29 -12.63 -5.68
CA ILE A 253 5.15 -12.06 -6.73
C ILE A 253 5.03 -10.53 -6.70
N GLY A 254 6.13 -9.82 -6.90
CA GLY A 254 6.11 -8.37 -7.08
C GLY A 254 5.27 -7.98 -8.29
N HIS A 255 4.21 -7.22 -8.07
CA HIS A 255 3.31 -6.71 -9.10
C HIS A 255 2.48 -5.54 -8.56
N ALA A 256 2.11 -4.64 -9.46
CA ALA A 256 1.24 -3.51 -9.15
C ALA A 256 0.44 -3.10 -10.38
N VAL A 257 -0.58 -2.31 -10.17
CA VAL A 257 -1.40 -1.76 -11.25
C VAL A 257 -1.80 -0.33 -10.93
N THR A 258 -1.75 0.52 -11.96
CA THR A 258 -2.34 1.85 -11.98
C THR A 258 -3.62 1.75 -12.78
N VAL A 259 -4.76 2.06 -12.17
CA VAL A 259 -6.07 1.98 -12.81
C VAL A 259 -6.63 3.38 -12.99
N ALA A 260 -6.94 3.75 -14.22
CA ALA A 260 -7.49 5.05 -14.58
C ALA A 260 -8.97 4.95 -14.91
N ASN A 261 -9.71 6.03 -14.66
CA ASN A 261 -11.09 6.17 -15.09
C ASN A 261 -11.21 6.58 -16.58
N HIS A 262 -12.44 6.61 -17.11
CA HIS A 262 -12.73 7.03 -18.48
C HIS A 262 -12.23 8.43 -18.80
N LYS A 263 -12.38 9.38 -17.87
CA LYS A 263 -11.92 10.78 -18.02
C LYS A 263 -10.43 10.84 -18.35
N VAL A 264 -9.61 10.11 -17.58
CA VAL A 264 -8.15 10.08 -17.76
C VAL A 264 -7.80 9.37 -19.06
N PHE A 265 -8.34 8.17 -19.29
CA PHE A 265 -8.03 7.37 -20.49
C PHE A 265 -8.34 8.10 -21.78
N ASN A 266 -9.49 8.81 -21.87
CA ASN A 266 -9.91 9.52 -23.07
C ASN A 266 -8.96 10.65 -23.48
N ALA A 267 -8.16 11.20 -22.58
CA ALA A 267 -7.13 12.18 -22.92
C ALA A 267 -5.94 11.58 -23.68
N PHE A 268 -5.79 10.26 -23.64
CA PHE A 268 -4.74 9.51 -24.34
C PHE A 268 -5.29 8.83 -25.60
N TYR A 269 -6.59 8.56 -25.67
CA TYR A 269 -7.25 7.89 -26.79
C TYR A 269 -7.47 8.88 -27.95
N SER A 270 -6.55 8.89 -28.92
CA SER A 270 -6.45 9.91 -29.95
C SER A 270 -5.74 9.37 -31.19
N ASP A 271 -5.98 9.99 -32.35
CA ASP A 271 -5.23 9.74 -33.58
C ASP A 271 -3.80 10.34 -33.58
N ASN A 272 -3.45 11.08 -32.52
CA ASN A 272 -2.13 11.68 -32.38
C ASN A 272 -1.20 10.75 -31.58
N ASP A 273 -0.22 10.15 -32.23
CA ASP A 273 0.76 9.25 -31.61
C ASP A 273 1.48 9.84 -30.38
N ARG A 274 1.62 11.18 -30.32
CA ARG A 274 2.23 11.86 -29.18
C ARG A 274 1.38 11.82 -27.91
N HIS A 275 0.10 11.47 -28.00
CA HIS A 275 -0.78 11.31 -26.86
C HIS A 275 -0.59 9.94 -26.18
N ALA A 276 0.13 8.99 -26.80
CA ALA A 276 0.40 7.70 -26.18
C ALA A 276 1.22 7.84 -24.89
N LEU A 277 0.91 7.04 -23.87
CA LEU A 277 1.71 6.96 -22.65
C LEU A 277 3.01 6.19 -22.93
N MET A 278 4.13 6.91 -22.98
CA MET A 278 5.44 6.35 -23.28
C MET A 278 6.10 5.80 -22.02
N HIS A 279 5.58 4.67 -21.51
CA HIS A 279 6.09 3.91 -20.38
C HIS A 279 5.78 2.43 -20.61
N GLY A 280 6.68 1.52 -20.22
CA GLY A 280 6.47 0.08 -20.41
C GLY A 280 7.57 -0.73 -19.73
N PRO A 281 7.39 -1.12 -18.44
CA PRO A 281 8.31 -2.04 -17.77
C PRO A 281 8.36 -3.38 -18.50
N THR A 282 9.53 -3.99 -18.58
CA THR A 282 9.73 -5.27 -19.30
C THR A 282 8.77 -6.36 -18.81
N PHE A 283 8.55 -6.46 -17.49
CA PHE A 283 7.72 -7.49 -16.87
C PHE A 283 6.29 -7.03 -16.55
N MET A 284 5.84 -5.91 -17.11
CA MET A 284 4.45 -5.47 -16.94
C MET A 284 3.48 -6.57 -17.38
N GLY A 285 2.42 -6.80 -16.60
CA GLY A 285 1.45 -7.85 -16.88
C GLY A 285 2.07 -9.25 -16.87
N ASN A 286 3.10 -9.51 -16.06
CA ASN A 286 3.71 -10.83 -15.93
C ASN A 286 2.66 -11.91 -15.70
N ALA A 287 2.66 -12.97 -16.51
CA ALA A 287 1.63 -13.99 -16.51
C ALA A 287 1.48 -14.72 -15.15
N LEU A 288 2.59 -15.01 -14.47
CA LEU A 288 2.58 -15.65 -13.15
C LEU A 288 1.98 -14.72 -12.11
N ALA A 289 2.33 -13.43 -12.16
CA ALA A 289 1.82 -12.43 -11.24
C ALA A 289 0.32 -12.18 -11.48
N CYS A 290 -0.12 -12.13 -12.73
CA CYS A 290 -1.53 -12.01 -13.09
C CYS A 290 -2.35 -13.22 -12.62
N ALA A 291 -1.82 -14.43 -12.75
CA ALA A 291 -2.46 -15.64 -12.25
C ALA A 291 -2.61 -15.63 -10.72
N ALA A 292 -1.55 -15.21 -10.01
CA ALA A 292 -1.60 -15.04 -8.55
C ALA A 292 -2.62 -13.97 -8.13
N ALA A 293 -2.61 -12.80 -8.78
CA ALA A 293 -3.54 -11.72 -8.47
C ALA A 293 -4.99 -12.11 -8.72
N LEU A 294 -5.29 -12.73 -9.86
CA LEU A 294 -6.62 -13.21 -10.19
C LEU A 294 -7.14 -14.20 -9.14
N LYS A 295 -6.32 -15.21 -8.80
CA LYS A 295 -6.68 -16.19 -7.76
C LYS A 295 -6.83 -15.55 -6.39
N GLY A 296 -5.98 -14.58 -6.04
CA GLY A 296 -6.07 -13.84 -4.78
C GLY A 296 -7.40 -13.07 -4.66
N ILE A 297 -7.85 -12.41 -5.71
CA ILE A 297 -9.14 -11.70 -5.74
C ILE A 297 -10.30 -12.70 -5.61
N GLU A 298 -10.26 -13.84 -6.31
CA GLU A 298 -11.29 -14.89 -6.19
C GLU A 298 -11.42 -15.41 -4.76
N ILE A 299 -10.30 -15.68 -4.09
CA ILE A 299 -10.27 -16.14 -2.69
C ILE A 299 -10.78 -15.03 -1.77
N PHE A 300 -10.37 -13.77 -1.98
CA PHE A 300 -10.78 -12.62 -1.18
C PHE A 300 -12.30 -12.46 -1.16
N GLU A 301 -12.96 -12.56 -2.32
CA GLU A 301 -14.42 -12.48 -2.44
C GLU A 301 -15.11 -13.72 -1.86
N ARG A 302 -14.70 -14.92 -2.30
CA ARG A 302 -15.33 -16.19 -1.92
C ARG A 302 -15.32 -16.41 -0.41
N ASP A 303 -14.22 -16.11 0.24
CA ASP A 303 -13.97 -16.42 1.66
C ASP A 303 -14.29 -15.26 2.60
N ASP A 304 -15.02 -14.25 2.11
CA ASP A 304 -15.52 -13.09 2.87
C ASP A 304 -14.44 -12.44 3.74
N TYR A 305 -13.39 -11.94 3.08
CA TYR A 305 -12.26 -11.34 3.78
C TYR A 305 -12.63 -10.08 4.56
N MET A 306 -13.67 -9.36 4.14
CA MET A 306 -14.12 -8.18 4.87
C MET A 306 -14.66 -8.53 6.26
N SER A 307 -15.38 -9.64 6.42
CA SER A 307 -15.77 -10.13 7.74
C SER A 307 -14.58 -10.55 8.60
N LYS A 308 -13.51 -11.10 7.99
CA LYS A 308 -12.27 -11.41 8.71
C LYS A 308 -11.56 -10.14 9.20
N VAL A 309 -11.47 -9.12 8.35
CA VAL A 309 -10.88 -7.82 8.73
C VAL A 309 -11.67 -7.17 9.84
N LYS A 310 -13.00 -7.13 9.75
CA LYS A 310 -13.86 -6.62 10.80
C LYS A 310 -13.62 -7.32 12.15
N ARG A 311 -13.50 -8.66 12.13
CA ARG A 311 -13.17 -9.43 13.33
C ARG A 311 -11.80 -9.07 13.90
N ILE A 312 -10.79 -8.87 13.04
CA ILE A 312 -9.45 -8.41 13.47
C ILE A 312 -9.57 -7.06 14.18
N GLU A 313 -10.31 -6.12 13.61
CA GLU A 313 -10.54 -4.79 14.18
C GLU A 313 -11.27 -4.88 15.53
N GLU A 314 -12.33 -5.66 15.64
CA GLU A 314 -13.09 -5.88 16.89
C GLU A 314 -12.19 -6.47 18.00
N ILE A 315 -11.33 -7.43 17.66
CA ILE A 315 -10.38 -8.01 18.62
C ILE A 315 -9.32 -6.96 18.99
N SER A 316 -8.82 -6.19 18.02
CA SER A 316 -7.83 -5.13 18.27
C SER A 316 -8.38 -4.08 19.23
N HIS A 317 -9.61 -3.61 19.04
CA HIS A 317 -10.28 -2.71 19.97
C HIS A 317 -10.46 -3.33 21.36
N ARG A 318 -10.95 -4.56 21.43
CA ARG A 318 -11.13 -5.26 22.72
C ARG A 318 -9.83 -5.36 23.52
N GLU A 319 -8.71 -5.63 22.85
CA GLU A 319 -7.42 -5.87 23.51
C GLU A 319 -6.60 -4.60 23.73
N MET A 320 -6.75 -3.59 22.88
CA MET A 320 -5.82 -2.45 22.85
C MET A 320 -6.47 -1.11 23.16
N ASP A 321 -7.81 -0.97 23.16
CA ASP A 321 -8.46 0.26 23.56
C ASP A 321 -8.15 0.58 25.04
N GLY A 322 -7.72 1.83 25.27
CA GLY A 322 -7.35 2.30 26.60
C GLY A 322 -6.01 1.73 27.11
N PHE A 323 -5.30 0.91 26.31
CA PHE A 323 -3.97 0.49 26.70
C PHE A 323 -3.03 1.69 26.76
N ASN A 324 -2.49 1.92 27.95
CA ASN A 324 -1.58 3.02 28.23
C ASN A 324 -0.50 2.56 29.23
N ALA A 325 0.73 2.98 28.99
CA ALA A 325 1.87 2.73 29.87
C ALA A 325 2.89 3.87 29.73
N PRO A 326 3.82 4.04 30.65
CA PRO A 326 4.86 5.05 30.55
C PRO A 326 5.63 4.93 29.21
N GLY A 327 5.75 6.05 28.51
CA GLY A 327 6.41 6.11 27.18
C GLY A 327 5.48 5.96 25.99
N ILE A 328 4.24 5.49 26.16
CA ILE A 328 3.25 5.45 25.09
C ILE A 328 2.68 6.85 24.87
N LYS A 329 2.64 7.29 23.64
CA LYS A 329 2.01 8.53 23.19
C LYS A 329 0.54 8.29 22.83
N GLU A 330 0.29 7.24 22.03
CA GLU A 330 -1.03 6.97 21.48
C GLU A 330 -1.15 5.51 21.00
N VAL A 331 -2.37 4.97 21.03
CA VAL A 331 -2.75 3.73 20.36
C VAL A 331 -3.78 4.06 19.30
N ARG A 332 -3.54 3.59 18.08
CA ARG A 332 -4.43 3.79 16.92
C ARG A 332 -4.84 2.45 16.32
N ILE A 333 -6.11 2.32 15.96
CA ILE A 333 -6.68 1.10 15.37
C ILE A 333 -7.56 1.50 14.20
N MET A 334 -7.39 0.82 13.07
CA MET A 334 -8.23 0.94 11.89
C MET A 334 -8.15 -0.36 11.07
N GLY A 335 -9.27 -1.04 10.88
CA GLY A 335 -9.34 -2.28 10.10
C GLY A 335 -8.31 -3.31 10.55
N GLY A 336 -7.44 -3.72 9.63
CA GLY A 336 -6.35 -4.67 9.90
C GLY A 336 -5.05 -4.04 10.40
N CYS A 337 -5.07 -2.81 10.90
CA CYS A 337 -3.90 -2.08 11.41
C CYS A 337 -4.08 -1.68 12.88
N THR A 338 -3.12 -2.03 13.72
CA THR A 338 -3.01 -1.56 15.12
C THR A 338 -1.61 -0.99 15.32
N CYS A 339 -1.52 0.22 15.85
CA CYS A 339 -0.25 0.92 16.09
C CYS A 339 -0.18 1.46 17.51
N VAL A 340 0.94 1.25 18.17
CA VAL A 340 1.34 1.90 19.43
C VAL A 340 2.47 2.87 19.12
N GLU A 341 2.21 4.16 19.22
CA GLU A 341 3.21 5.21 19.06
C GLU A 341 3.84 5.55 20.41
N VAL A 342 5.16 5.69 20.44
CA VAL A 342 5.92 6.09 21.65
C VAL A 342 6.49 7.48 21.49
N TYR A 343 6.72 8.19 22.64
CA TYR A 343 7.37 9.50 22.64
C TYR A 343 8.85 9.45 22.22
N ASP A 344 9.58 8.41 22.67
CA ASP A 344 11.00 8.24 22.36
C ASP A 344 11.19 6.91 21.63
N PRO A 345 11.71 6.92 20.39
CA PRO A 345 12.00 5.71 19.62
C PRO A 345 12.85 4.69 20.38
N LYS A 346 13.73 5.15 21.27
CA LYS A 346 14.58 4.26 22.09
C LYS A 346 13.77 3.35 23.03
N THR A 347 12.52 3.71 23.33
CA THR A 347 11.60 2.84 24.07
C THR A 347 11.39 1.50 23.39
N LEU A 348 11.57 1.45 22.08
CA LEU A 348 11.41 0.24 21.26
C LEU A 348 12.71 -0.53 21.01
N ASP A 349 13.85 -0.05 21.53
CA ASP A 349 15.14 -0.69 21.36
C ASP A 349 15.14 -2.10 21.97
N GLY A 350 15.33 -3.12 21.14
CA GLY A 350 15.32 -4.51 21.53
C GLY A 350 13.95 -5.20 21.48
N PHE A 351 12.86 -4.49 21.17
CA PHE A 351 11.52 -5.10 21.10
C PHE A 351 11.47 -6.25 20.08
N GLN A 352 12.09 -6.13 18.92
CA GLN A 352 12.11 -7.20 17.91
C GLN A 352 12.69 -8.51 18.47
N GLN A 353 13.79 -8.45 19.23
CA GLN A 353 14.37 -9.62 19.86
C GLN A 353 13.47 -10.18 20.96
N PHE A 354 12.88 -9.32 21.76
CA PHE A 354 11.94 -9.70 22.81
C PHE A 354 10.72 -10.43 22.26
N ALA A 355 10.15 -9.94 21.16
CA ALA A 355 9.01 -10.56 20.48
C ALA A 355 9.42 -11.93 19.87
N TYR A 356 10.60 -11.99 19.25
CA TYR A 356 11.17 -13.24 18.72
C TYR A 356 11.23 -14.35 19.78
N GLU A 357 11.75 -14.04 20.97
CA GLU A 357 11.85 -14.99 22.09
C GLU A 357 10.48 -15.49 22.57
N ARG A 358 9.42 -14.75 22.26
CA ARG A 358 8.01 -15.10 22.57
C ARG A 358 7.25 -15.70 21.42
N GLY A 359 7.94 -16.00 20.31
CA GLY A 359 7.33 -16.62 19.13
C GLY A 359 6.50 -15.67 18.28
N VAL A 360 6.85 -14.38 18.27
CA VAL A 360 6.26 -13.36 17.40
C VAL A 360 7.36 -12.68 16.58
N PHE A 361 7.18 -12.58 15.28
CA PHE A 361 7.96 -11.70 14.44
C PHE A 361 7.30 -10.34 14.39
N SER A 362 8.00 -9.31 14.82
CA SER A 362 7.59 -7.91 14.73
C SER A 362 8.76 -7.06 14.28
N ARG A 363 8.48 -5.98 13.56
CA ARG A 363 9.48 -5.05 13.06
C ARG A 363 9.04 -3.61 13.35
N PRO A 364 9.27 -3.13 14.58
CA PRO A 364 9.01 -1.72 14.87
C PRO A 364 9.92 -0.84 14.01
N PHE A 365 9.47 0.35 13.71
CA PHE A 365 10.28 1.36 13.03
C PHE A 365 10.04 2.73 13.66
N LEU A 366 11.08 3.56 13.73
CA LEU A 366 11.00 4.86 14.39
C LEU A 366 10.29 4.76 15.76
N SER A 367 9.25 5.55 15.96
CA SER A 367 8.42 5.56 17.18
C SER A 367 7.23 4.59 17.13
N TYR A 368 7.18 3.67 16.18
CA TYR A 368 5.98 2.88 15.91
C TYR A 368 6.20 1.38 16.14
N MET A 369 5.47 0.83 17.09
CA MET A 369 5.25 -0.61 17.27
C MET A 369 3.88 -0.94 16.71
N TYR A 370 3.79 -1.82 15.71
CA TYR A 370 2.54 -2.02 14.99
C TYR A 370 2.29 -3.48 14.62
N SER A 371 1.03 -3.75 14.30
CA SER A 371 0.55 -5.01 13.76
C SER A 371 -0.29 -4.77 12.51
N MET A 372 0.04 -5.46 11.44
CA MET A 372 -0.73 -5.57 10.19
C MET A 372 -0.71 -7.03 9.73
N VAL A 373 -1.54 -7.84 10.34
CA VAL A 373 -1.50 -9.31 10.23
C VAL A 373 -2.08 -9.85 8.92
N PRO A 374 -1.75 -11.10 8.54
CA PRO A 374 -2.51 -11.85 7.54
C PRO A 374 -3.97 -12.01 7.99
N TYR A 375 -4.94 -11.89 7.08
CA TYR A 375 -6.37 -11.94 7.47
C TYR A 375 -6.87 -13.33 7.85
N VAL A 376 -6.06 -14.35 7.59
CA VAL A 376 -6.34 -15.74 8.01
C VAL A 376 -5.92 -16.03 9.45
N ILE A 377 -5.47 -15.02 10.19
CA ILE A 377 -5.04 -15.13 11.59
C ILE A 377 -6.21 -15.55 12.48
N LYS A 378 -5.95 -16.42 13.45
CA LYS A 378 -6.91 -16.79 14.47
C LYS A 378 -6.86 -15.82 15.66
N GLU A 379 -7.94 -15.80 16.44
CA GLU A 379 -8.06 -14.91 17.60
C GLU A 379 -6.92 -15.11 18.60
N GLU A 380 -6.64 -16.37 18.97
CA GLU A 380 -5.56 -16.68 19.91
C GLU A 380 -4.17 -16.24 19.45
N GLU A 381 -3.93 -16.23 18.12
CA GLU A 381 -2.69 -15.78 17.52
C GLU A 381 -2.58 -14.26 17.58
N LEU A 382 -3.68 -13.54 17.28
CA LEU A 382 -3.75 -12.09 17.33
C LEU A 382 -3.63 -11.57 18.77
N VAL A 383 -4.34 -12.18 19.71
CA VAL A 383 -4.25 -11.87 21.15
C VAL A 383 -2.82 -12.05 21.64
N LYS A 384 -2.15 -13.14 21.24
CA LYS A 384 -0.74 -13.36 21.60
C LYS A 384 0.18 -12.23 21.10
N ILE A 385 -0.05 -11.67 19.91
CA ILE A 385 0.73 -10.52 19.42
C ILE A 385 0.53 -9.34 20.38
N PHE A 386 -0.71 -9.01 20.73
CA PHE A 386 -1.01 -7.89 21.62
C PHE A 386 -0.49 -8.12 23.05
N ASP A 387 -0.55 -9.34 23.56
CA ASP A 387 0.03 -9.67 24.86
C ASP A 387 1.54 -9.43 24.89
N VAL A 388 2.26 -9.79 23.83
CA VAL A 388 3.70 -9.53 23.69
C VAL A 388 3.97 -8.02 23.61
N MET A 389 3.14 -7.26 22.90
CA MET A 389 3.25 -5.80 22.83
C MET A 389 3.02 -5.17 24.21
N LYS A 390 1.97 -5.59 24.93
CA LYS A 390 1.64 -5.10 26.28
C LYS A 390 2.72 -5.48 27.32
N GLU A 391 3.24 -6.71 27.27
CA GLU A 391 4.29 -7.19 28.17
C GLU A 391 5.57 -6.37 28.05
N TRP A 392 5.88 -5.85 26.85
CA TRP A 392 7.06 -5.00 26.64
C TRP A 392 7.05 -3.75 27.52
N PHE A 393 5.92 -3.11 27.70
CA PHE A 393 5.78 -1.89 28.48
C PHE A 393 5.56 -2.13 29.99
N ASN A 394 5.30 -3.37 30.38
CA ASN A 394 5.06 -3.75 31.80
C ASN A 394 6.30 -4.38 32.45
N LYS A 395 7.49 -4.24 31.84
CA LYS A 395 8.76 -4.77 32.38
C LYS A 395 9.28 -4.01 33.57
#